data_a03fed49af32df7beb2aadabe233dd53
#
_entry.id   a03fed49af32df7beb2aadabe233dd53
#
_cell.length_a   1.000
_cell.length_b   1.000
_cell.length_c   1.000
_cell.angle_alpha   90.00
_cell.angle_beta   90.00
_cell.angle_gamma   90.00
#
_symmetry.space_group_name_H-M   'P 1'
#
loop_
_entity.id
_entity.type
_entity.pdbx_description
1 polymer ?
#
loop_
_entity_poly.entity_id
_entity_poly.type
_entity_poly.pdbx_seq_one_letter_code
_entity_poly.pdbx_strand_id
1 'polypeptide(L)'
;MGWGISRLIGLKAAVLLSVAYYFHGLGATLISFPLIYASMIAMLVCIASHPAIDLPLLLGKASDGSFPLWSWIMFSPFLLFIHMFVLLRRFVKNEPLYTEIADGVFVGGWPSSVEHLPPCDPAVIDCTCELPKSPTLSNNAYLCIATWDTRAPQPSQIESAVRWAMRKRSQNKAIYVHCAYGKNYFHISILDDELCCFFLCIFS
;
A
#
# COMPACT_ATOMS: atom_id res chain seq x y z
N MET A 1 7.41 -11.70 -14.10
CA MET A 1 7.11 -10.26 -14.31
C MET A 1 5.64 -10.02 -14.03
N GLY A 2 5.32 -9.51 -12.85
CA GLY A 2 3.93 -9.15 -12.50
C GLY A 2 3.49 -7.92 -13.30
N TRP A 3 2.23 -7.86 -13.66
CA TRP A 3 1.63 -6.64 -14.22
C TRP A 3 1.72 -5.56 -13.15
N GLY A 4 2.60 -4.57 -13.35
CA GLY A 4 2.77 -3.49 -12.39
C GLY A 4 1.44 -2.76 -12.13
N ILE A 5 1.29 -2.22 -10.94
CA ILE A 5 0.07 -1.51 -10.50
C ILE A 5 -0.36 -0.45 -11.52
N SER A 6 0.59 0.23 -12.17
CA SER A 6 0.32 1.24 -13.20
C SER A 6 -0.48 0.70 -14.39
N ARG A 7 -0.19 -0.52 -14.87
CA ARG A 7 -0.92 -1.13 -16.00
C ARG A 7 -2.35 -1.48 -15.61
N LEU A 8 -2.55 -2.01 -14.40
CA LEU A 8 -3.89 -2.32 -13.89
C LEU A 8 -4.75 -1.06 -13.77
N ILE A 9 -4.16 0.01 -13.23
CA ILE A 9 -4.86 1.29 -13.08
C ILE A 9 -5.11 1.95 -14.44
N GLY A 10 -4.16 1.85 -15.37
CA GLY A 10 -4.34 2.34 -16.74
C GLY A 10 -5.48 1.63 -17.48
N LEU A 11 -5.57 0.30 -17.35
CA LEU A 11 -6.70 -0.47 -17.90
C LEU A 11 -8.04 -0.01 -17.30
N LYS A 12 -8.08 0.16 -15.97
CA LYS A 12 -9.26 0.69 -15.28
C LYS A 12 -9.66 2.07 -15.82
N ALA A 13 -8.68 2.96 -16.03
CA ALA A 13 -8.94 4.29 -16.58
C ALA A 13 -9.57 4.22 -17.98
N ALA A 14 -9.05 3.37 -18.85
CA ALA A 14 -9.59 3.15 -20.20
C ALA A 14 -11.02 2.60 -20.17
N VAL A 15 -11.30 1.62 -19.31
CA VAL A 15 -12.65 1.07 -19.13
C VAL A 15 -13.62 2.14 -18.64
N LEU A 16 -13.25 2.92 -17.61
CA LEU A 16 -14.10 3.99 -17.10
C LEU A 16 -14.41 5.04 -18.15
N LEU A 17 -13.43 5.41 -18.98
CA LEU A 17 -13.61 6.38 -20.06
C LEU A 17 -14.56 5.83 -21.14
N SER A 18 -14.41 4.55 -21.52
CA SER A 18 -15.28 3.89 -22.49
C SER A 18 -16.73 3.83 -22.02
N VAL A 19 -16.94 3.49 -20.74
CA VAL A 19 -18.27 3.46 -20.11
C VAL A 19 -18.86 4.87 -20.04
N ALA A 20 -18.05 5.88 -19.68
CA ALA A 20 -18.49 7.27 -19.66
C ALA A 20 -18.94 7.74 -21.04
N TYR A 21 -18.18 7.41 -22.09
CA TYR A 21 -18.52 7.74 -23.47
C TYR A 21 -19.86 7.10 -23.90
N TYR A 22 -20.05 5.82 -23.54
CA TYR A 22 -21.31 5.11 -23.82
C TYR A 22 -22.51 5.80 -23.17
N PHE A 23 -22.45 6.13 -21.87
CA PHE A 23 -23.53 6.81 -21.17
C PHE A 23 -23.77 8.24 -21.70
N HIS A 24 -22.71 8.92 -22.11
CA HIS A 24 -22.82 10.22 -22.74
C HIS A 24 -23.64 10.13 -24.07
N GLY A 25 -23.35 9.13 -24.88
CA GLY A 25 -24.10 8.83 -26.12
C GLY A 25 -25.59 8.52 -25.90
N LEU A 26 -25.93 7.98 -24.71
CA LEU A 26 -27.32 7.75 -24.30
C LEU A 26 -28.01 8.97 -23.72
N GLY A 27 -27.32 10.13 -23.63
CA GLY A 27 -27.84 11.34 -23.01
C GLY A 27 -27.78 11.34 -21.47
N ALA A 28 -27.20 10.31 -20.85
CA ALA A 28 -27.09 10.17 -19.40
C ALA A 28 -25.86 10.96 -18.87
N THR A 29 -25.84 12.26 -19.07
CA THR A 29 -24.70 13.14 -18.75
C THR A 29 -24.35 13.16 -17.26
N LEU A 30 -25.35 13.10 -16.38
CA LEU A 30 -25.13 13.05 -14.93
C LEU A 30 -24.30 11.84 -14.46
N ILE A 31 -24.37 10.73 -15.19
CA ILE A 31 -23.57 9.53 -14.93
C ILE A 31 -22.20 9.65 -15.58
N SER A 32 -22.11 10.29 -16.74
CA SER A 32 -20.87 10.42 -17.51
C SER A 32 -19.81 11.25 -16.78
N PHE A 33 -20.20 12.38 -16.15
CA PHE A 33 -19.25 13.28 -15.48
C PHE A 33 -18.44 12.61 -14.35
N PRO A 34 -19.04 11.91 -13.37
CA PRO A 34 -18.26 11.23 -12.33
C PRO A 34 -17.38 10.10 -12.88
N LEU A 35 -17.79 9.43 -13.96
CA LEU A 35 -16.97 8.40 -14.61
C LEU A 35 -15.76 9.02 -15.33
N ILE A 36 -15.93 10.15 -16.01
CA ILE A 36 -14.82 10.90 -16.62
C ILE A 36 -13.85 11.34 -15.53
N TYR A 37 -14.35 11.93 -14.45
CA TYR A 37 -13.52 12.33 -13.32
C TYR A 37 -12.73 11.15 -12.74
N ALA A 38 -13.38 10.02 -12.47
CA ALA A 38 -12.73 8.81 -11.97
C ALA A 38 -11.67 8.26 -12.94
N SER A 39 -11.92 8.35 -14.26
CA SER A 39 -10.96 7.97 -15.30
C SER A 39 -9.74 8.90 -15.31
N MET A 40 -9.93 10.21 -15.19
CA MET A 40 -8.84 11.20 -15.13
C MET A 40 -7.95 10.95 -13.90
N ILE A 41 -8.55 10.72 -12.72
CA ILE A 41 -7.80 10.40 -11.50
C ILE A 41 -7.05 9.08 -11.65
N ALA A 42 -7.68 8.05 -12.22
CA ALA A 42 -7.01 6.78 -12.48
C ALA A 42 -5.82 6.95 -13.45
N MET A 43 -5.96 7.77 -14.49
CA MET A 43 -4.86 8.07 -15.42
C MET A 43 -3.71 8.80 -14.71
N LEU A 44 -4.01 9.80 -13.89
CA LEU A 44 -3.03 10.53 -13.11
C LEU A 44 -2.23 9.59 -12.18
N VAL A 45 -2.93 8.70 -11.46
CA VAL A 45 -2.29 7.70 -10.59
C VAL A 45 -1.50 6.68 -11.41
N CYS A 46 -1.99 6.27 -12.58
CA CYS A 46 -1.26 5.40 -13.51
C CYS A 46 0.09 6.00 -13.91
N ILE A 47 0.12 7.29 -14.22
CA ILE A 47 1.34 8.02 -14.58
C ILE A 47 2.26 8.10 -13.36
N ALA A 48 1.75 8.50 -12.19
CA ALA A 48 2.53 8.66 -10.97
C ALA A 48 3.14 7.36 -10.45
N SER A 49 2.43 6.24 -10.63
CA SER A 49 2.90 4.90 -10.26
C SER A 49 3.80 4.23 -11.33
N HIS A 50 4.01 4.90 -12.47
CA HIS A 50 4.88 4.38 -13.52
C HIS A 50 6.35 4.31 -13.03
N PRO A 51 7.12 3.24 -13.38
CA PRO A 51 8.50 3.05 -12.92
C PRO A 51 9.44 4.23 -13.14
N ALA A 52 9.26 4.96 -14.23
CA ALA A 52 10.11 6.09 -14.57
C ALA A 52 9.78 7.38 -13.81
N ILE A 53 8.63 7.44 -13.14
CA ILE A 53 8.15 8.63 -12.42
C ILE A 53 8.20 8.40 -10.92
N ASP A 54 7.62 7.28 -10.45
CA ASP A 54 7.63 6.80 -9.08
C ASP A 54 7.37 7.91 -8.03
N LEU A 55 6.17 8.50 -8.09
CA LEU A 55 5.78 9.62 -7.26
C LEU A 55 4.72 9.21 -6.22
N PRO A 56 5.07 8.47 -5.14
CA PRO A 56 4.11 8.05 -4.11
C PRO A 56 3.55 9.22 -3.30
N LEU A 57 4.27 10.34 -3.23
CA LEU A 57 3.83 11.56 -2.54
C LEU A 57 2.64 12.25 -3.21
N LEU A 58 2.28 11.89 -4.45
CA LEU A 58 1.11 12.43 -5.16
C LEU A 58 -0.17 12.32 -4.32
N LEU A 59 -0.34 11.20 -3.62
CA LEU A 59 -1.53 10.95 -2.80
C LEU A 59 -1.54 11.74 -1.49
N GLY A 60 -0.44 12.41 -1.13
CA GLY A 60 -0.36 13.27 0.05
C GLY A 60 -0.44 12.53 1.38
N LYS A 61 -0.11 11.23 1.44
CA LYS A 61 -0.09 10.49 2.70
C LYS A 61 0.97 11.07 3.63
N ALA A 62 0.54 11.43 4.82
CA ALA A 62 1.42 11.99 5.84
C ALA A 62 2.26 10.90 6.54
N SER A 63 3.30 11.31 7.27
CA SER A 63 4.19 10.39 7.99
C SER A 63 3.51 9.62 9.13
N ASP A 64 2.38 10.11 9.61
CA ASP A 64 1.53 9.43 10.59
C ASP A 64 0.56 8.41 9.94
N GLY A 65 0.60 8.29 8.61
CA GLY A 65 -0.23 7.40 7.82
C GLY A 65 -1.63 7.93 7.49
N SER A 66 -1.92 9.17 7.85
CA SER A 66 -3.20 9.82 7.52
C SER A 66 -3.19 10.45 6.12
N PHE A 67 -4.39 10.62 5.55
CA PHE A 67 -4.58 11.42 4.35
C PHE A 67 -5.22 12.75 4.72
N PRO A 68 -4.72 13.88 4.20
CA PRO A 68 -5.38 15.18 4.36
C PRO A 68 -6.72 15.20 3.61
N LEU A 69 -7.64 16.06 4.05
CA LEU A 69 -8.99 16.14 3.49
C LEU A 69 -8.99 16.37 1.97
N TRP A 70 -8.09 17.22 1.46
CA TRP A 70 -7.97 17.47 0.02
C TRP A 70 -7.66 16.20 -0.78
N SER A 71 -6.83 15.31 -0.22
CA SER A 71 -6.49 14.03 -0.84
C SER A 71 -7.73 13.12 -0.92
N TRP A 72 -8.49 13.02 0.16
CA TRP A 72 -9.75 12.27 0.17
C TRP A 72 -10.75 12.80 -0.87
N ILE A 73 -10.88 14.11 -1.01
CA ILE A 73 -11.77 14.71 -2.01
C ILE A 73 -11.25 14.44 -3.42
N MET A 74 -9.98 14.75 -3.68
CA MET A 74 -9.39 14.67 -5.03
C MET A 74 -9.19 13.21 -5.50
N PHE A 75 -8.71 12.34 -4.64
CA PHE A 75 -8.40 10.95 -5.01
C PHE A 75 -9.46 9.93 -4.57
N SER A 76 -10.65 10.39 -4.12
CA SER A 76 -11.73 9.52 -3.66
C SER A 76 -12.03 8.33 -4.60
N PRO A 77 -12.12 8.48 -5.94
CA PRO A 77 -12.44 7.34 -6.82
C PRO A 77 -11.34 6.27 -6.83
N PHE A 78 -10.10 6.68 -6.58
CA PHE A 78 -8.97 5.77 -6.48
C PHE A 78 -8.84 5.18 -5.08
N LEU A 79 -8.85 5.99 -4.03
CA LEU A 79 -8.68 5.56 -2.64
C LEU A 79 -9.79 4.59 -2.21
N LEU A 80 -11.05 4.90 -2.55
CA LEU A 80 -12.17 4.00 -2.28
C LEU A 80 -12.04 2.68 -3.04
N PHE A 81 -11.66 2.75 -4.31
CA PHE A 81 -11.48 1.55 -5.12
C PHE A 81 -10.41 0.63 -4.54
N ILE A 82 -9.22 1.16 -4.19
CA ILE A 82 -8.14 0.33 -3.67
C ILE A 82 -8.49 -0.25 -2.31
N HIS A 83 -9.15 0.54 -1.46
CA HIS A 83 -9.62 0.08 -0.16
C HIS A 83 -10.61 -1.08 -0.29
N MET A 84 -11.63 -0.92 -1.14
CA MET A 84 -12.59 -1.98 -1.44
C MET A 84 -11.94 -3.20 -2.07
N PHE A 85 -10.97 -3.01 -2.95
CA PHE A 85 -10.25 -4.09 -3.61
C PHE A 85 -9.42 -4.92 -2.61
N VAL A 86 -8.73 -4.26 -1.67
CA VAL A 86 -7.98 -4.95 -0.61
C VAL A 86 -8.92 -5.76 0.28
N LEU A 87 -10.05 -5.19 0.70
CA LEU A 87 -11.04 -5.89 1.51
C LEU A 87 -11.65 -7.09 0.77
N LEU A 88 -12.10 -6.87 -0.48
CA LEU A 88 -12.72 -7.93 -1.28
C LEU A 88 -11.75 -9.09 -1.55
N ARG A 89 -10.50 -8.78 -1.90
CA ARG A 89 -9.46 -9.78 -2.11
C ARG A 89 -9.24 -10.63 -0.86
N ARG A 90 -9.29 -10.03 0.31
CA ARG A 90 -9.16 -10.73 1.59
C ARG A 90 -10.28 -11.74 1.82
N PHE A 91 -11.54 -11.37 1.47
CA PHE A 91 -12.67 -12.28 1.54
C PHE A 91 -12.54 -13.47 0.58
N VAL A 92 -11.99 -13.24 -0.62
CA VAL A 92 -11.89 -14.27 -1.65
C VAL A 92 -10.70 -15.21 -1.42
N LYS A 93 -9.61 -14.67 -0.87
CA LYS A 93 -8.38 -15.43 -0.64
C LYS A 93 -8.15 -15.63 0.85
N ASN A 94 -8.24 -16.88 1.27
CA ASN A 94 -7.95 -17.29 2.64
C ASN A 94 -6.43 -17.38 2.86
N GLU A 95 -5.72 -16.25 2.71
CA GLU A 95 -4.27 -16.14 2.89
C GLU A 95 -3.94 -15.84 4.35
N PRO A 96 -2.79 -16.32 4.87
CA PRO A 96 -2.36 -15.98 6.21
C PRO A 96 -2.25 -14.46 6.36
N LEU A 97 -2.68 -13.97 7.50
CA LEU A 97 -2.77 -12.53 7.79
C LEU A 97 -1.38 -11.91 7.92
N TYR A 98 -0.46 -12.66 8.48
CA TYR A 98 0.96 -12.36 8.62
C TYR A 98 1.78 -13.65 8.71
N THR A 99 3.07 -13.53 8.48
CA THR A 99 4.04 -14.62 8.61
C THR A 99 5.20 -14.11 9.45
N GLU A 100 5.63 -14.88 10.43
CA GLU A 100 6.88 -14.64 11.14
C GLU A 100 8.03 -15.12 10.28
N ILE A 101 9.00 -14.25 10.03
CA ILE A 101 10.13 -14.53 9.15
C ILE A 101 11.46 -14.59 9.91
N ALA A 102 11.51 -13.97 11.08
CA ALA A 102 12.60 -14.07 12.04
C ALA A 102 12.00 -13.85 13.43
N ASP A 103 12.74 -14.22 14.48
CA ASP A 103 12.28 -14.06 15.86
C ASP A 103 11.75 -12.63 16.12
N GLY A 104 10.44 -12.53 16.38
CA GLY A 104 9.73 -11.28 16.62
C GLY A 104 9.69 -10.31 15.43
N VAL A 105 9.91 -10.80 14.18
CA VAL A 105 9.76 -10.01 12.95
C VAL A 105 8.68 -10.63 12.07
N PHE A 106 7.64 -9.87 11.82
CA PHE A 106 6.46 -10.31 11.10
C PHE A 106 6.24 -9.49 9.82
N VAL A 107 5.71 -10.15 8.82
CA VAL A 107 5.33 -9.52 7.55
C VAL A 107 3.91 -9.90 7.20
N GLY A 108 3.17 -8.94 6.68
CA GLY A 108 1.78 -9.19 6.32
C GLY A 108 1.15 -8.10 5.46
N GLY A 109 -0.16 -8.19 5.33
CA GLY A 109 -0.97 -7.22 4.61
C GLY A 109 -1.54 -6.14 5.52
N TRP A 110 -2.12 -5.12 4.92
CA TRP A 110 -2.76 -4.02 5.64
C TRP A 110 -3.79 -4.54 6.67
N PRO A 111 -3.63 -4.25 7.97
CA PRO A 111 -4.49 -4.83 9.01
C PRO A 111 -5.83 -4.12 9.06
N SER A 112 -6.92 -4.80 8.73
CA SER A 112 -8.29 -4.26 8.80
C SER A 112 -8.99 -4.53 10.13
N SER A 113 -8.45 -5.43 10.98
CA SER A 113 -8.94 -5.75 12.32
C SER A 113 -7.77 -6.08 13.25
N VAL A 114 -8.01 -6.09 14.55
CA VAL A 114 -7.00 -6.43 15.57
C VAL A 114 -6.46 -7.85 15.39
N GLU A 115 -7.29 -8.78 14.96
CA GLU A 115 -6.92 -10.17 14.68
C GLU A 115 -5.87 -10.31 13.55
N HIS A 116 -5.72 -9.25 12.74
CA HIS A 116 -4.75 -9.20 11.66
C HIS A 116 -3.36 -8.74 12.11
N LEU A 117 -3.21 -8.43 13.39
CA LEU A 117 -1.93 -8.02 13.95
C LEU A 117 -1.22 -9.20 14.60
N PRO A 118 0.12 -9.26 14.49
CA PRO A 118 0.92 -10.15 15.31
C PRO A 118 0.72 -9.88 16.81
N PRO A 119 0.93 -10.87 17.67
CA PRO A 119 0.83 -10.69 19.12
C PRO A 119 1.86 -9.68 19.66
N CYS A 120 1.68 -9.26 20.91
CA CYS A 120 2.65 -8.44 21.67
C CYS A 120 2.80 -6.98 21.23
N ASP A 121 1.73 -6.37 20.70
CA ASP A 121 1.73 -4.93 20.37
C ASP A 121 2.95 -4.50 19.53
N PRO A 122 3.08 -4.96 18.30
CA PRO A 122 4.27 -4.76 17.49
C PRO A 122 4.47 -3.29 17.10
N ALA A 123 5.71 -2.90 16.89
CA ALA A 123 6.04 -1.67 16.19
C ALA A 123 5.84 -1.88 14.68
N VAL A 124 5.12 -0.98 14.02
CA VAL A 124 4.61 -1.17 12.66
C VAL A 124 5.35 -0.30 11.65
N ILE A 125 5.77 -0.93 10.56
CA ILE A 125 6.31 -0.26 9.38
C ILE A 125 5.30 -0.44 8.24
N ASP A 126 4.71 0.65 7.80
CA ASP A 126 3.74 0.70 6.72
C ASP A 126 4.42 1.09 5.41
N CYS A 127 4.45 0.15 4.46
CA CYS A 127 5.03 0.32 3.13
C CYS A 127 3.96 0.57 2.06
N THR A 128 2.90 1.32 2.38
CA THR A 128 1.85 1.68 1.42
C THR A 128 1.74 3.19 1.26
N CYS A 129 1.50 3.67 0.05
CA CYS A 129 1.11 5.06 -0.18
C CYS A 129 -0.40 5.21 -0.45
N GLU A 130 -1.08 4.13 -0.83
CA GLU A 130 -2.47 4.12 -1.28
C GLU A 130 -3.49 3.77 -0.18
N LEU A 131 -3.04 3.26 0.98
CA LEU A 131 -3.92 2.88 2.08
C LEU A 131 -3.69 3.78 3.30
N PRO A 132 -4.74 4.19 4.02
CA PRO A 132 -4.58 4.95 5.25
C PRO A 132 -4.04 4.07 6.38
N LYS A 133 -3.46 4.69 7.40
CA LYS A 133 -3.17 4.00 8.66
C LYS A 133 -4.46 3.36 9.18
N SER A 134 -4.41 2.07 9.45
CA SER A 134 -5.56 1.38 10.03
C SER A 134 -5.88 1.91 11.44
N PRO A 135 -7.16 2.10 11.77
CA PRO A 135 -7.56 2.45 13.14
C PRO A 135 -7.09 1.45 14.20
N THR A 136 -6.89 0.18 13.81
CA THR A 136 -6.37 -0.87 14.69
C THR A 136 -4.96 -0.59 15.19
N LEU A 137 -4.22 0.28 14.50
CA LEU A 137 -2.83 0.66 14.80
C LEU A 137 -2.74 1.93 15.65
N SER A 138 -3.82 2.43 16.23
CA SER A 138 -3.85 3.71 16.93
C SER A 138 -2.80 3.82 18.04
N ASN A 139 -2.56 2.74 18.77
CA ASN A 139 -1.65 2.68 19.93
C ASN A 139 -0.25 2.14 19.57
N ASN A 140 -0.04 1.63 18.37
CA ASN A 140 1.24 1.05 17.98
C ASN A 140 2.27 2.13 17.62
N ALA A 141 3.53 1.87 17.97
CA ALA A 141 4.63 2.63 17.39
C ALA A 141 4.59 2.45 15.87
N TYR A 142 4.61 3.54 15.10
CA TYR A 142 4.31 3.52 13.68
C TYR A 142 5.34 4.32 12.88
N LEU A 143 5.75 3.76 11.75
CA LEU A 143 6.60 4.41 10.75
C LEU A 143 5.97 4.19 9.38
N CYS A 144 5.69 5.27 8.64
CA CYS A 144 5.22 5.20 7.27
C CYS A 144 6.38 5.40 6.29
N ILE A 145 6.51 4.48 5.35
CA ILE A 145 7.39 4.55 4.18
C ILE A 145 6.49 4.49 2.96
N ALA A 146 5.94 5.64 2.58
CA ALA A 146 4.99 5.72 1.47
C ALA A 146 5.63 5.20 0.16
N THR A 147 5.17 4.04 -0.30
CA THR A 147 5.69 3.34 -1.48
C THR A 147 4.52 2.76 -2.26
N TRP A 148 4.56 2.84 -3.58
CA TRP A 148 3.58 2.16 -4.43
C TRP A 148 3.69 0.64 -4.27
N ASP A 149 2.54 -0.04 -4.25
CA ASP A 149 2.54 -1.51 -4.29
C ASP A 149 3.37 -2.03 -5.47
N THR A 150 4.18 -3.06 -5.25
CA THR A 150 5.15 -3.60 -6.20
C THR A 150 6.39 -2.72 -6.49
N ARG A 151 6.66 -1.70 -5.67
CA ARG A 151 7.87 -0.87 -5.74
C ARG A 151 8.73 -1.03 -4.49
N ALA A 152 10.04 -0.94 -4.71
CA ALA A 152 10.98 -0.85 -3.60
C ALA A 152 11.04 0.59 -3.06
N PRO A 153 11.10 0.80 -1.74
CA PRO A 153 11.45 2.10 -1.17
C PRO A 153 12.84 2.55 -1.61
N GLN A 154 13.11 3.84 -1.49
CA GLN A 154 14.44 4.38 -1.73
C GLN A 154 15.45 3.80 -0.71
N PRO A 155 16.72 3.56 -1.08
CA PRO A 155 17.73 3.00 -0.17
C PRO A 155 17.86 3.75 1.16
N SER A 156 17.79 5.09 1.13
CA SER A 156 17.82 5.94 2.33
C SER A 156 16.60 5.74 3.25
N GLN A 157 15.44 5.45 2.67
CA GLN A 157 14.22 5.12 3.43
C GLN A 157 14.35 3.74 4.08
N ILE A 158 14.91 2.77 3.36
CA ILE A 158 15.19 1.42 3.88
C ILE A 158 16.14 1.52 5.08
N GLU A 159 17.25 2.24 4.94
CA GLU A 159 18.22 2.42 6.02
C GLU A 159 17.61 3.10 7.25
N SER A 160 16.77 4.11 7.03
CA SER A 160 16.06 4.79 8.12
C SER A 160 15.07 3.87 8.84
N ALA A 161 14.36 3.01 8.08
CA ALA A 161 13.43 2.03 8.62
C ALA A 161 14.14 0.95 9.44
N VAL A 162 15.27 0.45 8.94
CA VAL A 162 16.11 -0.52 9.65
C VAL A 162 16.58 0.07 10.99
N ARG A 163 17.16 1.26 10.98
CA ARG A 163 17.57 1.94 12.21
C ARG A 163 16.42 2.16 13.19
N TRP A 164 15.25 2.48 12.70
CA TRP A 164 14.06 2.62 13.53
C TRP A 164 13.61 1.27 14.11
N ALA A 165 13.57 0.21 13.30
CA ALA A 165 13.23 -1.14 13.74
C ALA A 165 14.18 -1.65 14.82
N MET A 166 15.49 -1.49 14.61
CA MET A 166 16.51 -1.90 15.61
C MET A 166 16.30 -1.19 16.96
N ARG A 167 16.01 0.13 16.96
CA ARG A 167 15.66 0.85 18.20
C ARG A 167 14.40 0.31 18.86
N LYS A 168 13.40 -0.17 18.10
CA LYS A 168 12.20 -0.77 18.67
C LYS A 168 12.46 -2.17 19.21
N ARG A 169 13.29 -2.95 18.52
CA ARG A 169 13.73 -4.26 19.04
C ARG A 169 14.54 -4.14 20.34
N SER A 170 15.42 -3.16 20.47
CA SER A 170 16.14 -2.91 21.73
C SER A 170 15.20 -2.53 22.90
N GLN A 171 13.95 -2.15 22.60
CA GLN A 171 12.86 -1.91 23.56
C GLN A 171 11.97 -3.14 23.76
N ASN A 172 12.40 -4.34 23.32
CA ASN A 172 11.65 -5.60 23.33
C ASN A 172 10.32 -5.55 22.55
N LYS A 173 10.20 -4.70 21.52
CA LYS A 173 9.03 -4.66 20.64
C LYS A 173 9.25 -5.59 19.44
N ALA A 174 8.24 -6.39 19.14
CA ALA A 174 8.16 -7.08 17.85
C ALA A 174 8.03 -6.06 16.71
N ILE A 175 8.45 -6.43 15.51
CA ILE A 175 8.34 -5.59 14.31
C ILE A 175 7.32 -6.21 13.35
N TYR A 176 6.38 -5.40 12.89
CA TYR A 176 5.43 -5.80 11.86
C TYR A 176 5.58 -4.89 10.63
N VAL A 177 6.04 -5.48 9.53
CA VAL A 177 6.13 -4.78 8.24
C VAL A 177 4.95 -5.18 7.38
N HIS A 178 4.22 -4.22 6.87
CA HIS A 178 3.10 -4.53 5.98
C HIS A 178 3.11 -3.71 4.69
N CYS A 179 2.63 -4.33 3.64
CA CYS A 179 2.21 -3.69 2.40
C CYS A 179 0.68 -3.80 2.24
N ALA A 180 0.16 -3.52 1.05
CA ALA A 180 -1.28 -3.61 0.81
C ALA A 180 -1.83 -5.03 0.97
N TYR A 181 -1.13 -6.04 0.45
CA TYR A 181 -1.66 -7.41 0.31
C TYR A 181 -0.96 -8.47 1.15
N GLY A 182 0.24 -8.21 1.69
CA GLY A 182 1.01 -9.18 2.45
C GLY A 182 1.52 -10.36 1.62
N LYS A 183 1.60 -10.25 0.29
CA LYS A 183 2.01 -11.36 -0.57
C LYS A 183 3.51 -11.42 -0.78
N ASN A 184 4.09 -12.53 -0.39
CA ASN A 184 4.76 -13.62 -1.11
C ASN A 184 5.76 -13.21 -2.22
N TYR A 185 6.48 -12.11 -2.04
CA TYR A 185 7.75 -11.95 -2.76
C TYR A 185 8.92 -12.12 -1.79
N PHE A 186 8.79 -13.11 -0.90
CA PHE A 186 9.86 -13.50 -0.01
C PHE A 186 10.65 -14.65 -0.63
N HIS A 187 11.59 -14.35 -1.47
CA HIS A 187 12.79 -15.16 -1.57
C HIS A 187 13.77 -14.63 -0.54
N ILE A 188 13.74 -15.24 0.64
CA ILE A 188 14.70 -14.96 1.70
C ILE A 188 16.02 -15.59 1.29
N SER A 189 16.97 -14.78 0.87
CA SER A 189 18.38 -15.13 1.00
C SER A 189 18.79 -14.69 2.41
N ILE A 190 18.82 -15.65 3.33
CA ILE A 190 19.44 -15.46 4.64
C ILE A 190 20.95 -15.39 4.37
N LEU A 191 21.48 -14.18 4.34
CA LEU A 191 22.92 -13.93 4.49
C LEU A 191 23.10 -13.13 5.77
N ASP A 192 23.96 -13.65 6.62
CA ASP A 192 24.36 -13.12 7.92
C ASP A 192 24.74 -11.64 7.81
N ASP A 193 23.86 -10.78 8.15
CA ASP A 193 23.91 -9.46 8.73
C ASP A 193 22.57 -8.76 8.51
N GLU A 194 21.68 -9.12 9.43
CA GLU A 194 20.56 -8.33 9.96
C GLU A 194 19.75 -7.44 9.01
N LEU A 195 18.52 -7.31 9.27
CA LEU A 195 17.43 -6.42 8.80
C LEU A 195 17.64 -5.66 7.46
N CYS A 196 18.85 -5.30 7.06
CA CYS A 196 19.11 -4.58 5.80
C CYS A 196 18.84 -5.44 4.56
N CYS A 197 19.20 -6.73 4.58
CA CYS A 197 18.85 -7.70 3.54
C CYS A 197 17.35 -7.96 3.47
N PHE A 198 16.65 -7.79 4.58
CA PHE A 198 15.22 -7.97 4.73
C PHE A 198 14.40 -7.04 3.82
N PHE A 199 14.71 -5.74 3.78
CA PHE A 199 14.00 -4.79 2.94
C PHE A 199 14.30 -4.99 1.45
N LEU A 200 15.50 -5.40 1.10
CA LEU A 200 15.87 -5.71 -0.28
C LEU A 200 15.12 -6.92 -0.85
N CYS A 201 14.80 -7.91 0.00
CA CYS A 201 14.06 -9.11 -0.40
C CYS A 201 12.54 -8.90 -0.51
N ILE A 202 11.98 -7.88 0.15
CA ILE A 202 10.53 -7.57 0.06
C ILE A 202 10.17 -7.02 -1.32
N PHE A 203 11.08 -6.35 -1.98
CA PHE A 203 10.80 -5.54 -3.17
C PHE A 203 11.57 -5.97 -4.43
N SER A 204 12.38 -7.02 -4.38
CA SER A 204 13.02 -7.63 -5.55
C SER A 204 12.15 -8.75 -6.13
#